data_44da87f590c6fd15aa50a4e99d1dcc53
#
_entry.id   44da87f590c6fd15aa50a4e99d1dcc53
#
_cell.length_a   1.000
_cell.length_b   1.000
_cell.length_c   1.000
_cell.angle_alpha   90.00
_cell.angle_beta   90.00
_cell.angle_gamma   90.00
#
_symmetry.space_group_name_H-M   'P 1'
#
loop_
_entity.id
_entity.type
_entity.pdbx_description
1 polymer ?
#
loop_
_entity_poly.entity_id
_entity_poly.type
_entity_poly.pdbx_seq_one_letter_code
_entity_poly.pdbx_strand_id
1 'polypeptide(L)' 'MEKLPHEKGFHISWEQIHRDSRALAWRLENLAPKQGTWKTVVAVTRGGMVPSMVIARELDIRVVETISIKSYDH' A
#
# COMPACT_ATOMS: atom_id res chain seq x y z
N MET A 1 3.37 -14.15 -27.39
CA MET A 1 2.99 -12.79 -27.04
C MET A 1 4.15 -12.05 -26.42
N GLU A 2 4.41 -10.88 -26.92
CA GLU A 2 5.54 -10.11 -26.43
C GLU A 2 5.18 -9.37 -25.15
N LYS A 3 6.02 -9.49 -24.15
CA LYS A 3 5.79 -8.81 -22.91
C LYS A 3 6.08 -7.32 -23.05
N LEU A 4 5.28 -6.52 -22.39
CA LEU A 4 5.53 -5.10 -22.32
C LEU A 4 6.80 -4.85 -21.50
N PRO A 5 7.54 -3.77 -21.79
CA PRO A 5 8.78 -3.50 -21.05
C PRO A 5 8.61 -3.49 -19.55
N HIS A 6 7.53 -2.97 -19.05
CA HIS A 6 7.31 -2.92 -17.60
C HIS A 6 7.06 -4.29 -16.99
N GLU A 7 6.79 -5.30 -17.80
CA GLU A 7 6.59 -6.66 -17.30
C GLU A 7 7.88 -7.43 -17.20
N LYS A 8 8.89 -7.03 -17.94
CA LYS A 8 10.12 -7.80 -18.03
C LYS A 8 10.99 -7.73 -16.79
N GLY A 9 10.95 -6.63 -16.07
CA GLY A 9 11.81 -6.44 -14.94
C GLY A 9 11.12 -6.37 -13.60
N PHE A 10 9.81 -6.54 -13.58
CA PHE A 10 9.08 -6.30 -12.35
C PHE A 10 8.16 -7.45 -11.99
N HIS A 11 8.76 -8.53 -11.59
CA HIS A 11 8.01 -9.63 -11.01
C HIS A 11 8.08 -9.48 -9.49
N ILE A 12 7.11 -8.78 -8.96
CA ILE A 12 7.03 -8.62 -7.52
C ILE A 12 6.06 -9.65 -6.99
N SER A 13 6.56 -10.54 -6.14
CA SER A 13 5.72 -11.56 -5.53
C SER A 13 4.85 -10.98 -4.43
N TRP A 14 3.79 -11.70 -4.09
CA TRP A 14 2.95 -11.32 -2.95
C TRP A 14 3.74 -11.31 -1.65
N GLU A 15 4.68 -12.24 -1.50
CA GLU A 15 5.54 -12.26 -0.33
C GLU A 15 6.38 -11.00 -0.23
N GLN A 16 6.89 -10.52 -1.34
CA GLN A 16 7.69 -9.32 -1.36
C GLN A 16 6.83 -8.09 -1.04
N ILE A 17 5.64 -8.01 -1.62
CA ILE A 17 4.71 -6.91 -1.32
C ILE A 17 4.38 -6.91 0.16
N HIS A 18 4.09 -8.07 0.72
CA HIS A 18 3.76 -8.19 2.12
C HIS A 18 4.91 -7.74 3.01
N ARG A 19 6.11 -8.23 2.73
CA ARG A 19 7.29 -7.88 3.50
C ARG A 19 7.62 -6.40 3.42
N ASP A 20 7.55 -5.84 2.21
CA ASP A 20 7.87 -4.43 2.04
C ASP A 20 6.82 -3.54 2.68
N SER A 21 5.57 -3.95 2.64
CA SER A 21 4.48 -3.21 3.29
C SER A 21 4.65 -3.22 4.81
N ARG A 22 5.07 -4.34 5.37
CA ARG A 22 5.35 -4.41 6.80
C ARG A 22 6.54 -3.52 7.18
N ALA A 23 7.58 -3.54 6.38
CA ALA A 23 8.73 -2.67 6.62
C ALA A 23 8.34 -1.20 6.57
N LEU A 24 7.49 -0.84 5.63
CA LEU A 24 6.98 0.52 5.54
C LEU A 24 6.13 0.87 6.77
N ALA A 25 5.30 -0.05 7.22
CA ALA A 25 4.48 0.16 8.41
C ALA A 25 5.36 0.45 9.63
N TRP A 26 6.43 -0.29 9.79
CA TRP A 26 7.34 -0.06 10.92
C TRP A 26 8.00 1.31 10.86
N ARG A 27 8.34 1.78 9.66
CA ARG A 27 8.85 3.14 9.49
C ARG A 27 7.79 4.18 9.85
N LEU A 28 6.56 3.95 9.43
CA LEU A 28 5.46 4.85 9.73
C LEU A 28 5.16 4.89 11.23
N GLU A 29 5.34 3.77 11.90
CA GLU A 29 5.14 3.75 13.34
C GLU A 29 6.09 4.71 14.05
N ASN A 30 7.34 4.76 13.59
CA ASN A 30 8.32 5.68 14.15
C ASN A 30 8.03 7.14 13.80
N LEU A 31 7.23 7.37 12.78
CA LEU A 31 6.85 8.71 12.35
C LEU A 31 5.45 9.09 12.83
N ALA A 32 4.89 8.31 13.74
CA ALA A 32 3.54 8.54 14.21
C ALA A 32 3.39 9.97 14.78
N PRO A 33 2.20 10.56 14.63
CA PRO A 33 1.95 11.90 15.17
C PRO A 33 2.24 11.98 16.66
N LYS A 34 2.69 13.14 17.09
CA LYS A 34 3.01 13.33 18.50
C LYS A 34 1.83 13.11 19.44
N GLN A 35 0.64 13.32 18.96
CA GLN A 35 -0.57 13.23 19.77
C GLN A 35 -1.35 11.97 19.53
N GLY A 36 -0.69 10.90 19.20
CA GLY A 36 -1.39 9.64 18.99
C GLY A 36 -0.79 8.81 17.90
N THR A 37 -1.62 7.96 17.33
CA THR A 37 -1.21 7.04 16.27
C THR A 37 -1.92 7.42 14.98
N TRP A 38 -1.51 6.78 13.91
CA TRP A 38 -2.22 6.88 12.65
C TRP A 38 -3.63 6.33 12.83
N LYS A 39 -4.62 7.04 12.33
CA LYS A 39 -6.02 6.66 12.56
C LYS A 39 -6.70 6.09 11.33
N THR A 40 -6.26 6.50 10.16
CA THR A 40 -6.91 6.12 8.92
C THR A 40 -5.88 5.85 7.85
N VAL A 41 -6.14 4.84 7.06
CA VAL A 41 -5.40 4.57 5.84
C VAL A 41 -6.33 4.85 4.67
N VAL A 42 -5.85 5.61 3.71
CA VAL A 42 -6.59 5.84 2.48
C VAL A 42 -5.87 5.11 1.36
N ALA A 43 -6.54 4.16 0.77
CA ALA A 43 -5.99 3.38 -0.31
C ALA A 43 -6.49 3.91 -1.65
N VAL A 44 -5.55 4.09 -2.57
CA VAL A 44 -5.92 4.43 -3.94
C VAL A 44 -6.19 3.11 -4.66
N THR A 45 -7.44 2.90 -5.00
CA THR A 45 -7.82 1.65 -5.64
C THR A 45 -7.36 1.65 -7.10
N ARG A 46 -7.02 0.53 -7.61
CA ARG A 46 -7.05 -0.74 -6.88
C ARG A 46 -5.66 -1.13 -6.37
N GLY A 47 -4.62 -0.52 -6.93
CA GLY A 47 -3.25 -0.92 -6.67
C GLY A 47 -2.82 -0.81 -5.22
N GLY A 48 -3.35 0.18 -4.50
CA GLY A 48 -2.98 0.40 -3.11
C GLY A 48 -3.70 -0.46 -2.10
N MET A 49 -4.64 -1.31 -2.54
CA MET A 49 -5.47 -2.04 -1.58
C MET A 49 -4.70 -3.06 -0.77
N VAL A 50 -3.86 -3.86 -1.41
CA VAL A 50 -3.12 -4.89 -0.69
C VAL A 50 -2.10 -4.28 0.27
N PRO A 51 -1.23 -3.37 -0.16
CA PRO A 51 -0.31 -2.72 0.78
C PRO A 51 -1.04 -2.02 1.93
N SER A 52 -2.16 -1.36 1.64
CA SER A 52 -2.93 -0.66 2.67
C SER A 52 -3.46 -1.60 3.73
N MET A 53 -3.92 -2.77 3.33
CA MET A 53 -4.42 -3.75 4.29
C MET A 53 -3.31 -4.26 5.20
N VAL A 54 -2.13 -4.51 4.64
CA VAL A 54 -0.99 -4.94 5.44
C VAL A 54 -0.56 -3.85 6.42
N ILE A 55 -0.46 -2.61 5.94
CA ILE A 55 -0.06 -1.49 6.77
C ILE A 55 -1.08 -1.25 7.87
N ALA A 56 -2.36 -1.27 7.54
CA ALA A 56 -3.41 -1.06 8.53
C ALA A 56 -3.35 -2.12 9.63
N ARG A 57 -3.11 -3.36 9.24
CA ARG A 57 -3.01 -4.45 10.20
C ARG A 57 -1.81 -4.29 11.12
N GLU A 58 -0.65 -3.96 10.55
CA GLU A 58 0.57 -3.80 11.35
C GLU A 58 0.49 -2.62 12.31
N LEU A 59 -0.20 -1.55 11.91
CA LEU A 59 -0.32 -0.36 12.74
C LEU A 59 -1.62 -0.34 13.56
N ASP A 60 -2.40 -1.41 13.48
CA ASP A 60 -3.69 -1.49 14.18
C ASP A 60 -4.61 -0.33 13.83
N ILE A 61 -4.62 0.02 12.56
CA ILE A 61 -5.52 1.04 12.05
C ILE A 61 -6.80 0.36 11.62
N ARG A 62 -7.92 0.78 12.18
CA ARG A 62 -9.20 0.14 11.91
C ARG A 62 -10.01 0.79 10.82
N VAL A 63 -9.67 1.99 10.45
CA VAL A 63 -10.40 2.72 9.42
C VAL A 63 -9.58 2.70 8.14
N VAL A 64 -10.10 2.03 7.14
CA VAL A 64 -9.48 1.98 5.81
C VAL A 64 -10.49 2.52 4.82
N GLU A 65 -10.13 3.62 4.19
CA GLU A 65 -10.95 4.25 3.18
C GLU A 65 -10.34 4.02 1.81
N THR A 66 -11.15 4.09 0.80
CA THR A 66 -10.64 3.95 -0.56
C THR A 66 -11.06 5.13 -1.41
N ILE A 67 -10.19 5.50 -2.33
CA ILE A 67 -10.53 6.47 -3.37
C ILE A 67 -10.21 5.85 -4.71
N SER A 68 -11.05 6.15 -5.68
CA SER A 68 -10.87 5.64 -7.02
C SER A 68 -10.41 6.78 -7.92
N ILE A 69 -9.27 6.57 -8.54
CA ILE A 69 -8.74 7.53 -9.49
C ILE A 69 -8.80 6.87 -10.85
N LYS A 70 -9.55 7.48 -11.74
CA LYS A 70 -9.62 7.00 -13.10
C LYS A 70 -8.60 7.72 -13.94
N SER A 71 -7.86 6.96 -14.70
CA SER A 71 -6.95 7.51 -15.66
C SER A 71 -7.66 7.56 -17.01
N TYR A 72 -7.80 8.77 -17.52
CA TYR A 72 -8.38 8.96 -18.84
C TYR A 72 -7.26 9.08 -19.84
N ASP A 73 -6.94 7.96 -20.39
CA ASP A 73 -5.85 7.88 -21.32
C ASP A 73 -6.43 7.69 -22.71
N HIS A 74 -6.38 8.73 -23.47
CA HIS A 74 -6.99 8.70 -24.81
C HIS A 74 -5.96 8.80 -25.89
#